data_eb88736b315deacf7bb65bde771086ea
#
_entry.id   eb88736b315deacf7bb65bde771086ea
#
_cell.length_a   1.000
_cell.length_b   1.000
_cell.length_c   1.000
_cell.angle_alpha   90.00
_cell.angle_beta   90.00
_cell.angle_gamma   90.00
#
_symmetry.space_group_name_H-M   'P 1'
#
loop_
_entity.id
_entity.type
_entity.pdbx_description
1 polymer ?
#
loop_
_entity_poly.entity_id
_entity_poly.type
_entity_poly.pdbx_seq_one_letter_code
_entity_poly.pdbx_strand_id
1 'polypeptide(L)'
;ESDNLLSVHEAYVEIPIGDSWKVKAGRQELAYDNARFPGNLDWALQARAPDFALVKYEKGAKKFHLGAGYNQVKETLVNQPYTLSNQYKTAQMLRFENQWGSFKLSVLFWNNGLAQLTYDTLGTVTDEAVRYSQTLGIPTLQYEMGHFTFSGFYYVQIGRDITNKKVKAF
;
A
#
# COMPACT_ATOMS: atom_id res chain seq x y z
N GLU A 1 -25.32 -7.57 -18.77
CA GLU A 1 -23.87 -7.39 -18.51
C GLU A 1 -23.48 -6.05 -19.13
N SER A 2 -23.43 -4.99 -18.34
CA SER A 2 -22.85 -3.72 -18.76
C SER A 2 -21.40 -3.74 -18.35
N ASP A 3 -20.53 -4.17 -19.24
CA ASP A 3 -19.10 -3.99 -19.08
C ASP A 3 -18.82 -2.48 -19.05
N ASN A 4 -18.47 -1.95 -17.90
CA ASN A 4 -17.94 -0.62 -17.78
C ASN A 4 -16.59 -0.57 -18.47
N LEU A 5 -16.57 -0.13 -19.73
CA LEU A 5 -15.41 0.02 -20.58
C LEU A 5 -14.44 1.13 -20.12
N LEU A 6 -14.85 1.93 -19.12
CA LEU A 6 -14.04 3.02 -18.56
C LEU A 6 -13.83 2.79 -17.07
N SER A 7 -12.58 2.65 -16.67
CA SER A 7 -12.15 2.65 -15.28
C SER A 7 -11.14 3.76 -15.06
N VAL A 8 -11.30 4.51 -13.96
CA VAL A 8 -10.33 5.54 -13.56
C VAL A 8 -9.19 4.85 -12.83
N HIS A 9 -8.02 4.80 -13.46
CA HIS A 9 -6.83 4.19 -12.88
C HIS A 9 -6.22 5.08 -11.79
N GLU A 10 -6.02 6.36 -12.09
CA GLU A 10 -5.55 7.35 -11.13
C GLU A 10 -6.39 8.62 -11.18
N ALA A 11 -6.70 9.17 -10.01
CA ALA A 11 -7.35 10.46 -9.81
C ALA A 11 -6.94 11.02 -8.46
N TYR A 12 -5.95 11.91 -8.45
CA TYR A 12 -5.41 12.48 -7.21
C TYR A 12 -5.13 13.97 -7.35
N VAL A 13 -4.96 14.62 -6.21
CA VAL A 13 -4.41 15.96 -6.09
C VAL A 13 -3.10 15.89 -5.32
N GLU A 14 -2.08 16.63 -5.78
CA GLU A 14 -0.82 16.83 -5.04
C GLU A 14 -0.62 18.33 -4.80
N ILE A 15 -0.47 18.72 -3.53
CA ILE A 15 -0.34 20.08 -3.08
C ILE A 15 1.04 20.25 -2.45
N PRO A 16 1.94 21.07 -3.02
CA PRO A 16 3.20 21.41 -2.37
C PRO A 16 2.96 22.35 -1.18
N ILE A 17 3.71 22.14 -0.10
CA ILE A 17 3.71 22.96 1.11
C ILE A 17 5.15 23.39 1.38
N GLY A 18 5.51 24.55 0.86
CA GLY A 18 6.91 25.01 0.86
C GLY A 18 7.81 24.12 -0.01
N ASP A 19 9.11 24.13 0.30
CA ASP A 19 10.14 23.53 -0.58
C ASP A 19 10.35 22.03 -0.39
N SER A 20 9.83 21.46 0.69
CA SER A 20 10.21 20.08 1.08
C SER A 20 9.02 19.20 1.42
N TRP A 21 7.83 19.77 1.58
CA TRP A 21 6.65 19.04 1.96
C TRP A 21 5.63 19.00 0.83
N LYS A 22 4.92 17.90 0.73
CA LYS A 22 3.77 17.72 -0.19
C LYS A 22 2.69 16.89 0.48
N VAL A 23 1.45 17.18 0.14
CA VAL A 23 0.30 16.34 0.47
C VAL A 23 -0.27 15.81 -0.83
N LYS A 24 -0.41 14.49 -0.96
CA LYS A 24 -1.03 13.84 -2.12
C LYS A 24 -2.23 13.02 -1.64
N ALA A 25 -3.41 13.23 -2.22
CA ALA A 25 -4.62 12.54 -1.83
C ALA A 25 -5.47 12.16 -3.04
N GLY A 26 -6.07 10.99 -2.98
CA GLY A 26 -6.92 10.40 -4.03
C GLY A 26 -6.45 9.02 -4.46
N ARG A 27 -7.02 8.55 -5.57
CA ARG A 27 -6.67 7.27 -6.19
C ARG A 27 -5.31 7.39 -6.85
N GLN A 28 -4.34 6.60 -6.40
CA GLN A 28 -2.96 6.73 -6.83
C GLN A 28 -2.19 5.42 -6.70
N GLU A 29 -1.21 5.25 -7.55
CA GLU A 29 -0.23 4.19 -7.39
C GLU A 29 0.73 4.47 -6.22
N LEU A 30 1.09 3.42 -5.50
CA LEU A 30 2.09 3.45 -4.43
C LEU A 30 3.30 2.63 -4.88
N ALA A 31 4.04 3.15 -5.84
CA ALA A 31 5.26 2.51 -6.35
C ALA A 31 6.47 2.95 -5.52
N TYR A 32 7.00 2.05 -4.70
CA TYR A 32 8.19 2.28 -3.89
C TYR A 32 9.22 1.16 -4.06
N ASP A 33 10.48 1.54 -4.08
CA ASP A 33 11.64 0.65 -4.04
C ASP A 33 11.60 -0.45 -5.13
N ASN A 34 11.58 -1.72 -4.74
CA ASN A 34 11.55 -2.86 -5.63
C ASN A 34 10.12 -3.31 -6.03
N ALA A 35 9.12 -2.47 -5.78
CA ALA A 35 7.69 -2.72 -6.04
C ALA A 35 7.13 -4.01 -5.38
N ARG A 36 7.86 -4.64 -4.45
CA ARG A 36 7.41 -5.82 -3.72
C ARG A 36 6.27 -5.53 -2.76
N PHE A 37 6.27 -4.31 -2.26
CA PHE A 37 5.30 -3.83 -1.30
C PHE A 37 5.06 -2.33 -1.53
N PRO A 38 3.90 -1.90 -1.64
CA PRO A 38 2.70 -2.24 -2.37
C PRO A 38 2.98 -2.25 -3.88
N GLY A 39 3.03 -3.44 -4.49
CA GLY A 39 3.49 -3.60 -5.87
C GLY A 39 2.56 -3.01 -6.91
N ASN A 40 3.16 -2.41 -7.92
CA ASN A 40 2.49 -2.05 -9.14
C ASN A 40 2.36 -3.32 -10.03
N LEU A 41 1.15 -3.58 -10.52
CA LEU A 41 0.86 -4.65 -11.46
C LEU A 41 0.52 -4.05 -12.83
N ASP A 42 1.45 -3.28 -13.41
CA ASP A 42 1.25 -2.56 -14.69
C ASP A 42 0.81 -3.45 -15.85
N TRP A 43 1.09 -4.74 -15.77
CA TRP A 43 0.66 -5.74 -16.75
C TRP A 43 -0.77 -6.23 -16.56
N ALA A 44 -1.41 -5.90 -15.43
CA ALA A 44 -2.78 -6.28 -15.15
C ALA A 44 -3.72 -5.10 -15.43
N LEU A 45 -4.79 -5.32 -16.19
CA LEU A 45 -5.87 -4.34 -16.41
C LEU A 45 -6.51 -3.81 -15.12
N GLN A 46 -6.21 -4.44 -13.98
CA GLN A 46 -6.65 -4.09 -12.64
C GLN A 46 -5.47 -3.61 -11.76
N ALA A 47 -4.57 -2.80 -12.31
CA ALA A 47 -3.47 -2.21 -11.56
C ALA A 47 -3.99 -1.60 -10.25
N ARG A 48 -3.26 -1.84 -9.15
CA ARG A 48 -3.69 -1.44 -7.81
C ARG A 48 -3.46 0.05 -7.60
N ALA A 49 -4.48 0.85 -7.81
CA ALA A 49 -4.48 2.26 -7.46
C ALA A 49 -5.44 2.49 -6.27
N PRO A 50 -4.94 2.43 -5.03
CA PRO A 50 -5.75 2.64 -3.83
C PRO A 50 -6.12 4.11 -3.63
N ASP A 51 -7.24 4.35 -2.96
CA ASP A 51 -7.57 5.65 -2.41
C ASP A 51 -6.72 5.89 -1.16
N PHE A 52 -5.78 6.83 -1.25
CA PHE A 52 -4.74 7.02 -0.24
C PHE A 52 -4.44 8.51 -0.01
N ALA A 53 -4.14 8.89 1.22
CA ALA A 53 -3.61 10.20 1.57
C ALA A 53 -2.17 10.05 2.05
N LEU A 54 -1.27 10.85 1.48
CA LEU A 54 0.16 10.86 1.77
C LEU A 54 0.61 12.25 2.20
N VAL A 55 1.37 12.32 3.27
CA VAL A 55 2.22 13.46 3.60
C VAL A 55 3.65 13.04 3.28
N LYS A 56 4.31 13.81 2.42
CA LYS A 56 5.65 13.54 1.94
C LYS A 56 6.58 14.67 2.38
N TYR A 57 7.71 14.32 2.95
CA TYR A 57 8.85 15.20 3.16
C TYR A 57 10.01 14.72 2.30
N GLU A 58 10.50 15.57 1.42
CA GLU A 58 11.60 15.26 0.50
C GLU A 58 12.57 16.42 0.47
N LYS A 59 13.81 16.19 0.96
CA LYS A 59 14.90 17.18 0.93
C LYS A 59 16.23 16.50 0.65
N GLY A 60 16.79 16.77 -0.52
CA GLY A 60 17.98 16.07 -0.99
C GLY A 60 17.74 14.57 -1.09
N ALA A 61 18.62 13.77 -0.49
CA ALA A 61 18.47 12.31 -0.47
C ALA A 61 17.47 11.79 0.59
N LYS A 62 17.07 12.66 1.53
CA LYS A 62 16.19 12.27 2.63
C LYS A 62 14.72 12.35 2.20
N LYS A 63 14.00 11.22 2.35
CA LYS A 63 12.57 11.14 2.11
C LYS A 63 11.88 10.50 3.30
N PHE A 64 10.77 11.09 3.70
CA PHE A 64 9.89 10.56 4.73
C PHE A 64 8.46 10.68 4.26
N HIS A 65 7.76 9.56 4.15
CA HIS A 65 6.37 9.51 3.71
C HIS A 65 5.52 8.84 4.79
N LEU A 66 4.45 9.50 5.16
CA LEU A 66 3.41 8.99 6.04
C LEU A 66 2.10 8.96 5.27
N GLY A 67 1.39 7.84 5.33
CA GLY A 67 0.14 7.73 4.60
C GLY A 67 -0.88 6.83 5.25
N ALA A 68 -2.13 7.06 4.87
CA ALA A 68 -3.25 6.22 5.24
C ALA A 68 -4.24 6.10 4.09
N GLY A 69 -4.84 4.92 3.96
CA GLY A 69 -5.86 4.61 2.99
C GLY A 69 -7.06 3.93 3.63
N TYR A 70 -8.22 4.20 3.06
CA TYR A 70 -9.45 3.53 3.41
C TYR A 70 -10.21 3.20 2.13
N ASN A 71 -10.47 1.93 1.90
CA ASN A 71 -11.24 1.45 0.76
C ASN A 71 -12.62 1.00 1.25
N GLN A 72 -13.66 1.51 0.63
CA GLN A 72 -15.01 1.01 0.88
C GLN A 72 -15.23 -0.28 0.08
N VAL A 73 -15.69 -1.32 0.76
CA VAL A 73 -16.06 -2.60 0.13
C VAL A 73 -17.35 -2.47 -0.66
N LYS A 74 -18.05 -1.31 -0.56
CA LYS A 74 -19.40 -1.16 -1.08
C LYS A 74 -19.65 0.26 -1.57
N GLU A 75 -19.49 0.51 -2.86
CA GLU A 75 -20.34 1.47 -3.55
C GLU A 75 -21.46 0.67 -4.24
N THR A 76 -22.61 0.63 -3.66
CA THR A 76 -23.78 0.04 -4.29
C THR A 76 -24.74 1.13 -4.74
N LEU A 77 -24.56 1.61 -5.96
CA LEU A 77 -25.68 2.17 -6.72
C LEU A 77 -26.58 1.08 -7.33
N VAL A 78 -26.09 -0.16 -7.41
CA VAL A 78 -26.84 -1.32 -7.88
C VAL A 78 -26.33 -2.55 -7.14
N ASN A 79 -27.17 -3.22 -6.47
CA ASN A 79 -27.15 -4.43 -5.60
C ASN A 79 -26.17 -5.57 -5.93
N GLN A 80 -24.90 -5.29 -6.25
CA GLN A 80 -23.86 -6.31 -6.36
C GLN A 80 -22.67 -5.99 -5.48
N PRO A 81 -22.29 -6.87 -4.55
CA PRO A 81 -21.07 -6.71 -3.77
C PRO A 81 -19.86 -6.91 -4.69
N TYR A 82 -19.25 -5.83 -5.13
CA TYR A 82 -17.97 -5.88 -5.81
C TYR A 82 -16.89 -6.06 -4.74
N THR A 83 -16.66 -7.30 -4.34
CA THR A 83 -15.53 -7.66 -3.49
C THR A 83 -14.29 -7.75 -4.36
N LEU A 84 -13.48 -6.70 -4.36
CA LEU A 84 -12.12 -6.78 -4.88
C LEU A 84 -11.33 -7.72 -3.97
N SER A 85 -11.17 -8.97 -4.39
CA SER A 85 -10.32 -9.94 -3.71
C SER A 85 -8.93 -9.36 -3.51
N ASN A 86 -8.41 -9.42 -2.28
CA ASN A 86 -7.07 -9.00 -1.88
C ASN A 86 -6.78 -7.49 -1.78
N GLN A 87 -7.78 -6.63 -1.70
CA GLN A 87 -7.57 -5.23 -1.32
C GLN A 87 -7.75 -5.05 0.20
N TYR A 88 -6.94 -4.13 0.76
CA TYR A 88 -7.12 -3.74 2.15
C TYR A 88 -8.37 -2.84 2.30
N LYS A 89 -9.05 -2.96 3.43
CA LYS A 89 -10.06 -2.01 3.85
C LYS A 89 -9.44 -0.75 4.41
N THR A 90 -8.40 -0.94 5.24
CA THR A 90 -7.61 0.15 5.79
C THR A 90 -6.13 -0.15 5.62
N ALA A 91 -5.34 0.89 5.38
CA ALA A 91 -3.90 0.74 5.38
C ALA A 91 -3.25 1.98 6.00
N GLN A 92 -2.14 1.77 6.69
CA GLN A 92 -1.26 2.84 7.17
C GLN A 92 0.16 2.52 6.75
N MET A 93 0.87 3.54 6.31
CA MET A 93 2.22 3.43 5.80
C MET A 93 3.13 4.48 6.43
N LEU A 94 4.33 4.06 6.77
CA LEU A 94 5.44 4.94 7.09
C LEU A 94 6.64 4.47 6.29
N ARG A 95 7.26 5.37 5.55
CA ARG A 95 8.46 5.09 4.78
C ARG A 95 9.51 6.14 5.05
N PHE A 96 10.72 5.68 5.25
CA PHE A 96 11.92 6.50 5.34
C PHE A 96 12.92 6.02 4.28
N GLU A 97 13.57 6.94 3.59
CA GLU A 97 14.71 6.68 2.71
C GLU A 97 15.77 7.75 2.93
N ASN A 98 17.02 7.35 2.97
CA ASN A 98 18.14 8.28 2.91
C ASN A 98 19.36 7.63 2.26
N GLN A 99 20.26 8.47 1.77
CA GLN A 99 21.55 8.08 1.25
C GLN A 99 22.65 8.88 1.95
N TRP A 100 23.65 8.19 2.45
CA TRP A 100 24.83 8.74 3.10
C TRP A 100 26.07 8.31 2.30
N GLY A 101 26.54 9.18 1.40
CA GLY A 101 27.62 8.81 0.48
C GLY A 101 27.26 7.58 -0.34
N SER A 102 28.07 6.53 -0.20
CA SER A 102 27.86 5.26 -0.92
C SER A 102 26.82 4.33 -0.30
N PHE A 103 26.24 4.67 0.84
CA PHE A 103 25.26 3.83 1.54
C PHE A 103 23.85 4.39 1.37
N LYS A 104 22.94 3.57 0.84
CA LYS A 104 21.53 3.90 0.71
C LYS A 104 20.68 2.91 1.52
N LEU A 105 19.73 3.43 2.28
CA LEU A 105 18.80 2.67 3.10
C LEU A 105 17.38 3.18 2.89
N SER A 106 16.44 2.26 2.72
CA SER A 106 15.01 2.53 2.93
C SER A 106 14.43 1.61 4.00
N VAL A 107 13.46 2.12 4.74
CA VAL A 107 12.69 1.38 5.74
C VAL A 107 11.21 1.62 5.47
N LEU A 108 10.41 0.56 5.48
CA LEU A 108 8.98 0.60 5.27
C LEU A 108 8.26 -0.09 6.43
N PHE A 109 7.31 0.60 7.01
CA PHE A 109 6.29 0.01 7.87
C PHE A 109 4.95 0.08 7.15
N TRP A 110 4.25 -1.04 7.10
CA TRP A 110 2.93 -1.17 6.50
C TRP A 110 2.00 -1.91 7.44
N ASN A 111 0.90 -1.29 7.83
CA ASN A 111 -0.18 -1.93 8.57
C ASN A 111 -1.35 -2.13 7.63
N ASN A 112 -1.72 -3.37 7.40
CA ASN A 112 -2.76 -3.77 6.47
C ASN A 112 -3.98 -4.30 7.21
N GLY A 113 -5.13 -3.70 7.02
CA GLY A 113 -6.41 -4.15 7.56
C GLY A 113 -7.27 -4.76 6.46
N LEU A 114 -7.53 -6.06 6.53
CA LEU A 114 -8.38 -6.80 5.61
C LEU A 114 -9.76 -6.99 6.21
N ALA A 115 -10.82 -6.76 5.42
CA ALA A 115 -12.18 -7.02 5.84
C ALA A 115 -12.48 -8.52 5.82
N GLN A 116 -12.95 -9.04 6.94
CA GLN A 116 -13.55 -10.36 7.06
C GLN A 116 -15.06 -10.19 7.14
N LEU A 117 -15.77 -10.66 6.12
CA LEU A 117 -17.24 -10.61 6.06
C LEU A 117 -17.82 -11.92 6.56
N THR A 118 -18.86 -11.83 7.39
CA THR A 118 -19.68 -12.97 7.82
C THR A 118 -21.01 -12.91 7.08
N TYR A 119 -21.44 -14.03 6.54
CA TYR A 119 -22.67 -14.12 5.77
C TYR A 119 -23.68 -15.02 6.51
N ASP A 120 -24.96 -14.71 6.38
CA ASP A 120 -26.05 -15.60 6.78
C ASP A 120 -26.29 -16.71 5.74
N THR A 121 -27.27 -17.56 6.01
CA THR A 121 -27.69 -18.66 5.11
C THR A 121 -28.29 -18.17 3.78
N LEU A 122 -28.65 -16.90 3.69
CA LEU A 122 -29.21 -16.25 2.50
C LEU A 122 -28.14 -15.48 1.71
N GLY A 123 -26.87 -15.49 2.16
CA GLY A 123 -25.77 -14.77 1.53
C GLY A 123 -25.72 -13.27 1.86
N THR A 124 -26.49 -12.82 2.87
CA THR A 124 -26.46 -11.42 3.32
C THR A 124 -25.31 -11.22 4.32
N VAL A 125 -24.58 -10.13 4.19
CA VAL A 125 -23.50 -9.77 5.15
C VAL A 125 -24.15 -9.39 6.48
N THR A 126 -23.85 -10.15 7.53
CA THR A 126 -24.35 -9.95 8.90
C THR A 126 -23.35 -9.26 9.82
N ASP A 127 -22.06 -9.43 9.55
CA ASP A 127 -21.00 -8.83 10.36
C ASP A 127 -19.75 -8.56 9.53
N GLU A 128 -18.98 -7.54 9.91
CA GLU A 128 -17.71 -7.17 9.30
C GLU A 128 -16.66 -6.94 10.38
N ALA A 129 -15.61 -7.74 10.37
CA ALA A 129 -14.44 -7.57 11.23
C ALA A 129 -13.21 -7.19 10.41
N VAL A 130 -12.36 -6.30 10.93
CA VAL A 130 -11.08 -5.97 10.29
C VAL A 130 -9.96 -6.75 10.96
N ARG A 131 -9.20 -7.50 10.15
CA ARG A 131 -8.02 -8.25 10.59
C ARG A 131 -6.76 -7.54 10.16
N TYR A 132 -5.83 -7.34 11.09
CA TYR A 132 -4.62 -6.58 10.86
C TYR A 132 -3.39 -7.47 10.71
N SER A 133 -2.57 -7.12 9.74
CA SER A 133 -1.22 -7.63 9.61
C SER A 133 -0.23 -6.49 9.40
N GLN A 134 0.91 -6.57 10.08
CA GLN A 134 1.97 -5.56 10.01
C GLN A 134 3.18 -6.13 9.26
N THR A 135 3.71 -5.34 8.37
CA THR A 135 4.96 -5.62 7.68
C THR A 135 5.98 -4.53 8.01
N LEU A 136 7.12 -4.94 8.52
CA LEU A 136 8.31 -4.10 8.63
C LEU A 136 9.31 -4.58 7.60
N GLY A 137 9.80 -3.69 6.77
CA GLY A 137 10.74 -4.01 5.71
C GLY A 137 11.91 -3.06 5.62
N ILE A 138 13.00 -3.59 5.09
CA ILE A 138 14.13 -2.85 4.55
C ILE A 138 14.12 -3.16 3.04
N PRO A 139 13.28 -2.45 2.24
CA PRO A 139 13.13 -2.73 0.82
C PRO A 139 14.40 -2.43 0.01
N THR A 140 15.22 -1.49 0.48
CA THR A 140 16.48 -1.14 -0.14
C THR A 140 17.57 -1.00 0.90
N LEU A 141 18.58 -1.86 0.78
CA LEU A 141 19.89 -1.75 1.45
C LEU A 141 20.93 -1.81 0.33
N GLN A 142 21.66 -0.73 0.09
CA GLN A 142 22.64 -0.64 -1.00
C GLN A 142 23.93 -0.02 -0.50
N TYR A 143 25.05 -0.62 -0.91
CA TYR A 143 26.39 -0.09 -0.66
C TYR A 143 27.23 -0.14 -1.94
N GLU A 144 27.82 0.99 -2.29
CA GLU A 144 28.68 1.12 -3.47
C GLU A 144 30.14 1.21 -3.04
N MET A 145 30.99 0.36 -3.62
CA MET A 145 32.42 0.33 -3.38
C MET A 145 33.18 0.22 -4.70
N GLY A 146 33.68 1.35 -5.21
CA GLY A 146 34.34 1.41 -6.51
C GLY A 146 33.43 0.98 -7.65
N HIS A 147 33.73 -0.11 -8.31
CA HIS A 147 32.91 -0.67 -9.41
C HIS A 147 31.88 -1.70 -8.95
N PHE A 148 31.81 -2.00 -7.66
CA PHE A 148 30.90 -3.00 -7.10
C PHE A 148 29.72 -2.32 -6.40
N THR A 149 28.52 -2.87 -6.62
CA THR A 149 27.31 -2.49 -5.90
C THR A 149 26.75 -3.71 -5.19
N PHE A 150 26.67 -3.64 -3.87
CA PHE A 150 26.02 -4.65 -3.04
C PHE A 150 24.60 -4.17 -2.74
N SER A 151 23.59 -5.00 -3.00
CA SER A 151 22.20 -4.69 -2.71
C SER A 151 21.51 -5.85 -2.03
N GLY A 152 20.57 -5.51 -1.14
CA GLY A 152 19.77 -6.47 -0.41
C GLY A 152 18.44 -5.88 0.02
N PHE A 153 17.55 -6.74 0.46
CA PHE A 153 16.27 -6.36 1.07
C PHE A 153 15.87 -7.39 2.13
N TYR A 154 15.04 -6.97 3.07
CA TYR A 154 14.52 -7.85 4.11
C TYR A 154 13.12 -7.41 4.54
N TYR A 155 12.23 -8.38 4.79
CA TYR A 155 10.87 -8.13 5.26
C TYR A 155 10.50 -9.09 6.36
N VAL A 156 9.76 -8.57 7.35
CA VAL A 156 9.11 -9.36 8.41
C VAL A 156 7.64 -9.01 8.42
N GLN A 157 6.79 -10.00 8.37
CA GLN A 157 5.34 -9.84 8.48
C GLN A 157 4.80 -10.61 9.68
N ILE A 158 3.94 -9.95 10.46
CA ILE A 158 3.25 -10.53 11.60
C ILE A 158 1.79 -10.10 11.58
N GLY A 159 0.92 -10.82 12.30
CA GLY A 159 -0.48 -10.45 12.45
C GLY A 159 -1.44 -11.58 12.18
N ARG A 160 -2.58 -11.26 11.56
CA ARG A 160 -3.63 -12.23 11.24
C ARG A 160 -4.11 -12.03 9.81
N ASP A 161 -4.43 -13.14 9.14
CA ASP A 161 -5.09 -13.15 7.84
C ASP A 161 -6.61 -12.97 7.95
N ILE A 162 -7.29 -12.97 6.81
CA ILE A 162 -8.76 -12.87 6.75
C ILE A 162 -9.47 -14.04 7.42
N THR A 163 -8.80 -15.18 7.58
CA THR A 163 -9.35 -16.38 8.26
C THR A 163 -9.01 -16.40 9.75
N ASN A 164 -8.46 -15.30 10.29
CA ASN A 164 -8.01 -15.15 11.67
C ASN A 164 -6.84 -16.06 12.07
N LYS A 165 -6.14 -16.67 11.10
CA LYS A 165 -4.91 -17.43 11.34
C LYS A 165 -3.74 -16.48 11.54
N LYS A 166 -2.83 -16.86 12.43
CA LYS A 166 -1.59 -16.08 12.64
C LYS A 166 -0.72 -16.14 11.38
N VAL A 167 -0.30 -14.97 10.93
CA VAL A 167 0.70 -14.81 9.86
C VAL A 167 2.03 -14.51 10.52
N LYS A 168 3.07 -15.22 10.08
CA LYS A 168 4.46 -14.95 10.42
C LYS A 168 5.30 -15.34 9.21
N ALA A 169 5.91 -14.34 8.56
CA ALA A 169 6.78 -14.52 7.41
C ALA A 169 8.03 -13.64 7.56
N PHE A 170 9.15 -14.08 7.00
CA PHE A 170 10.45 -13.38 7.00
C PHE A 170 11.30 -13.85 5.81
#